data_c2a624aebbcd7c015c466c7aff373c47
#
_entry.id   c2a624aebbcd7c015c466c7aff373c47
#
_cell.length_a   1.000
_cell.length_b   1.000
_cell.length_c   1.000
_cell.angle_alpha   90.00
_cell.angle_beta   90.00
_cell.angle_gamma   90.00
#
_symmetry.space_group_name_H-M   'P 1'
#
loop_
_entity.id
_entity.type
_entity.pdbx_description
1 polymer ?
#
loop_
_entity_poly.entity_id
_entity_poly.type
_entity_poly.pdbx_seq_one_letter_code
_entity_poly.pdbx_strand_id
1 'polypeptide(L)'
;MWHEFLEWIETLPSEYTIYHYAPYELQRLRQLSRRYQTEENPWLAKFVSNMIDMKDIVGDYLVFPLPFYSLKAIGKFLGFTWDGEVHSGGESVLAFDKWLEKGDRTILDSIIQYNRADVRATSHLMQWIRAYATAETTYAPPYPWSEQA
;
A
#
# COMPACT_ATOMS: atom_id res chain seq x y z
N MET A 1 22.03 -0.02 1.27
CA MET A 1 20.54 0.01 1.31
C MET A 1 19.89 -0.16 -0.07
N TRP A 2 20.11 0.71 -1.13
CA TRP A 2 19.49 0.49 -2.44
C TRP A 2 20.01 -0.77 -3.15
N HIS A 3 21.31 -1.00 -3.16
CA HIS A 3 21.91 -2.22 -3.72
C HIS A 3 21.47 -3.48 -2.97
N GLU A 4 21.43 -3.46 -1.66
CA GLU A 4 20.90 -4.58 -0.84
C GLU A 4 19.45 -4.88 -1.16
N PHE A 5 18.64 -3.85 -1.47
CA PHE A 5 17.27 -4.05 -1.94
C PHE A 5 17.26 -4.76 -3.31
N LEU A 6 18.11 -4.36 -4.25
CA LEU A 6 18.22 -5.01 -5.56
C LEU A 6 18.69 -6.46 -5.43
N GLU A 7 19.68 -6.73 -4.59
CA GLU A 7 20.12 -8.09 -4.27
C GLU A 7 18.99 -8.92 -3.65
N TRP A 8 18.22 -8.33 -2.75
CA TRP A 8 17.09 -9.02 -2.13
C TRP A 8 16.00 -9.39 -3.15
N ILE A 9 15.62 -8.49 -4.06
CA ILE A 9 14.57 -8.81 -5.05
C ILE A 9 14.99 -9.91 -6.03
N GLU A 10 16.29 -10.12 -6.25
CA GLU A 10 16.82 -11.27 -7.03
C GLU A 10 16.55 -12.60 -6.35
N THR A 11 16.44 -12.62 -5.02
CA THR A 11 16.17 -13.84 -4.25
C THR A 11 14.70 -14.23 -4.18
N LEU A 12 13.80 -13.39 -4.71
CA LEU A 12 12.37 -13.67 -4.68
C LEU A 12 12.01 -14.88 -5.55
N PRO A 13 10.96 -15.63 -5.19
CA PRO A 13 10.47 -16.75 -6.00
C PRO A 13 10.17 -16.34 -7.44
N SER A 14 10.05 -17.33 -8.34
CA SER A 14 9.67 -17.06 -9.74
C SER A 14 8.29 -16.41 -9.85
N GLU A 15 7.37 -16.76 -8.96
CA GLU A 15 5.99 -16.25 -8.90
C GLU A 15 5.73 -15.61 -7.55
N TYR A 16 5.34 -14.35 -7.58
CA TYR A 16 4.94 -13.56 -6.41
C TYR A 16 4.09 -12.37 -6.83
N THR A 17 3.31 -11.84 -5.92
CA THR A 17 2.53 -10.61 -6.08
C THR A 17 2.82 -9.69 -4.91
N ILE A 18 2.99 -8.41 -5.20
CA ILE A 18 3.22 -7.37 -4.21
C ILE A 18 2.00 -6.46 -4.18
N TYR A 19 1.38 -6.36 -3.02
CA TYR A 19 0.27 -5.44 -2.80
C TYR A 19 0.76 -4.17 -2.13
N HIS A 20 0.39 -3.04 -2.68
CA HIS A 20 0.62 -1.73 -2.08
C HIS A 20 -0.67 -0.90 -2.11
N TYR A 21 -0.68 0.24 -1.46
CA TYR A 21 -1.84 1.12 -1.43
C TYR A 21 -1.46 2.52 -1.87
N ALA A 22 -2.01 2.97 -3.01
CA ALA A 22 -1.70 4.22 -3.68
C ALA A 22 -0.28 4.25 -4.29
N PRO A 23 0.05 5.23 -5.14
CA PRO A 23 1.23 5.18 -6.01
C PRO A 23 2.56 5.51 -5.32
N TYR A 24 2.59 5.71 -3.99
CA TYR A 24 3.78 6.20 -3.29
C TYR A 24 4.99 5.28 -3.45
N GLU A 25 4.82 3.99 -3.20
CA GLU A 25 5.90 2.99 -3.30
C GLU A 25 6.46 2.92 -4.71
N LEU A 26 5.59 2.86 -5.70
CA LEU A 26 5.98 2.81 -7.11
C LEU A 26 6.74 4.08 -7.54
N GLN A 27 6.27 5.26 -7.09
CA GLN A 27 6.94 6.53 -7.36
C GLN A 27 8.34 6.57 -6.74
N ARG A 28 8.50 6.05 -5.51
CA ARG A 28 9.79 6.00 -4.83
C ARG A 28 10.76 5.03 -5.49
N LEU A 29 10.30 3.85 -5.91
CA LEU A 29 11.12 2.91 -6.67
C LEU A 29 11.63 3.54 -7.98
N ARG A 30 10.77 4.22 -8.73
CA ARG A 30 11.15 4.94 -9.96
C ARG A 30 12.14 6.07 -9.70
N GLN A 31 11.96 6.82 -8.61
CA GLN A 31 12.88 7.90 -8.23
C GLN A 31 14.25 7.36 -7.85
N LEU A 32 14.31 6.27 -7.07
CA LEU A 32 15.54 5.63 -6.66
C LEU A 32 16.26 4.99 -7.85
N SER A 33 15.55 4.30 -8.74
CA SER A 33 16.16 3.69 -9.92
C SER A 33 16.83 4.73 -10.82
N ARG A 34 16.21 5.88 -11.04
CA ARG A 34 16.82 7.00 -11.78
C ARG A 34 18.03 7.56 -11.06
N ARG A 35 17.93 7.77 -9.75
CA ARG A 35 19.03 8.32 -8.94
C ARG A 35 20.27 7.43 -8.98
N TYR A 36 20.10 6.12 -8.99
CA TYR A 36 21.18 5.13 -8.99
C TYR A 36 21.45 4.50 -10.37
N GLN A 37 20.81 5.00 -11.43
CA GLN A 37 20.99 4.54 -12.82
C GLN A 37 20.78 3.03 -12.97
N THR A 38 19.68 2.54 -12.39
CA THR A 38 19.31 1.11 -12.37
C THR A 38 17.97 0.84 -13.06
N GLU A 39 17.53 1.73 -13.97
CA GLU A 39 16.27 1.59 -14.70
C GLU A 39 16.22 0.33 -15.58
N GLU A 40 17.37 -0.09 -16.10
CA GLU A 40 17.51 -1.28 -16.94
C GLU A 40 17.66 -2.59 -16.14
N ASN A 41 17.55 -2.54 -14.79
CA ASN A 41 17.66 -3.74 -13.97
C ASN A 41 16.44 -4.65 -14.19
N PRO A 42 16.62 -5.89 -14.71
CA PRO A 42 15.51 -6.77 -15.06
C PRO A 42 14.71 -7.26 -13.84
N TRP A 43 15.36 -7.41 -12.69
CA TRP A 43 14.70 -7.82 -11.45
C TRP A 43 13.81 -6.71 -10.90
N LEU A 44 14.26 -5.45 -11.01
CA LEU A 44 13.45 -4.29 -10.64
C LEU A 44 12.24 -4.15 -11.57
N ALA A 45 12.41 -4.34 -12.87
CA ALA A 45 11.32 -4.33 -13.84
C ALA A 45 10.28 -5.41 -13.51
N LYS A 46 10.74 -6.63 -13.22
CA LYS A 46 9.87 -7.73 -12.77
C LYS A 46 9.18 -7.42 -11.45
N PHE A 47 9.91 -6.85 -10.48
CA PHE A 47 9.35 -6.46 -9.19
C PHE A 47 8.19 -5.47 -9.37
N VAL A 48 8.40 -4.43 -10.17
CA VAL A 48 7.38 -3.41 -10.48
C VAL A 48 6.19 -3.99 -11.25
N SER A 49 6.41 -4.91 -12.19
CA SER A 49 5.32 -5.55 -12.94
C SER A 49 4.44 -6.46 -12.10
N ASN A 50 4.96 -6.94 -10.96
CA ASN A 50 4.23 -7.78 -10.01
C ASN A 50 3.54 -6.96 -8.89
N MET A 51 3.62 -5.62 -8.95
CA MET A 51 2.93 -4.73 -7.99
C MET A 51 1.48 -4.50 -8.39
N ILE A 52 0.60 -4.63 -7.42
CA ILE A 52 -0.84 -4.35 -7.56
C ILE A 52 -1.23 -3.25 -6.58
N ASP A 53 -1.79 -2.15 -7.11
CA ASP A 53 -2.32 -1.07 -6.29
C ASP A 53 -3.72 -1.43 -5.77
N MET A 54 -3.81 -1.64 -4.47
CA MET A 54 -5.08 -1.96 -3.81
C MET A 54 -6.07 -0.80 -3.84
N LYS A 55 -5.59 0.44 -4.01
CA LYS A 55 -6.45 1.61 -4.15
C LYS A 55 -7.23 1.60 -5.46
N ASP A 56 -6.61 1.13 -6.55
CA ASP A 56 -7.29 0.98 -7.84
C ASP A 56 -8.36 -0.10 -7.74
N ILE A 57 -8.05 -1.27 -7.13
CA ILE A 57 -9.04 -2.31 -6.89
C ILE A 57 -10.22 -1.81 -6.07
N VAL A 58 -9.94 -1.05 -5.00
CA VAL A 58 -11.00 -0.48 -4.16
C VAL A 58 -11.83 0.53 -4.95
N GLY A 59 -11.20 1.40 -5.72
CA GLY A 59 -11.88 2.45 -6.49
C GLY A 59 -12.75 1.90 -7.62
N ASP A 60 -12.29 0.82 -8.26
CA ASP A 60 -12.96 0.27 -9.45
C ASP A 60 -14.06 -0.75 -9.11
N TYR A 61 -13.92 -1.47 -7.99
CA TYR A 61 -14.78 -2.63 -7.72
C TYR A 61 -15.54 -2.58 -6.40
N LEU A 62 -15.24 -1.63 -5.50
CA LEU A 62 -15.85 -1.61 -4.16
C LEU A 62 -16.49 -0.26 -3.86
N VAL A 63 -17.60 -0.29 -3.13
CA VAL A 63 -18.29 0.89 -2.62
C VAL A 63 -18.31 0.84 -1.10
N PHE A 64 -17.62 1.77 -0.46
CA PHE A 64 -17.69 1.98 0.98
C PHE A 64 -18.48 3.24 1.32
N PRO A 65 -19.22 3.28 2.43
CA PRO A 65 -19.94 4.48 2.89
C PRO A 65 -18.94 5.47 3.55
N LEU A 66 -17.91 5.86 2.79
CA LEU A 66 -16.82 6.73 3.23
C LEU A 66 -16.65 7.91 2.27
N PRO A 67 -16.34 9.12 2.77
CA PRO A 67 -16.19 10.30 1.93
C PRO A 67 -14.92 10.24 1.05
N PHE A 68 -13.94 9.42 1.41
CA PHE A 68 -12.69 9.21 0.67
C PHE A 68 -12.10 7.84 1.01
N TYR A 69 -11.34 7.30 0.05
CA TYR A 69 -10.77 5.95 0.12
C TYR A 69 -9.24 6.02 0.39
N SER A 70 -8.87 6.47 1.60
CA SER A 70 -7.51 6.28 2.10
C SER A 70 -7.39 4.93 2.80
N LEU A 71 -6.19 4.33 2.82
CA LEU A 71 -5.94 3.08 3.56
C LEU A 71 -6.41 3.18 5.01
N LYS A 72 -6.19 4.34 5.64
CA LYS A 72 -6.59 4.58 7.02
C LYS A 72 -8.10 4.65 7.22
N ALA A 73 -8.83 5.29 6.30
CA ALA A 73 -10.28 5.38 6.38
C ALA A 73 -10.92 3.99 6.19
N ILE A 74 -10.48 3.26 5.17
CA ILE A 74 -10.98 1.91 4.88
C ILE A 74 -10.57 0.93 5.99
N GLY A 75 -9.31 0.93 6.41
CA GLY A 75 -8.84 0.04 7.47
C GLY A 75 -9.64 0.23 8.76
N LYS A 76 -9.89 1.47 9.19
CA LYS A 76 -10.74 1.76 10.36
C LYS A 76 -12.17 1.24 10.16
N PHE A 77 -12.75 1.45 9.00
CA PHE A 77 -14.08 0.95 8.67
C PHE A 77 -14.14 -0.59 8.75
N LEU A 78 -13.08 -1.26 8.35
CA LEU A 78 -12.93 -2.72 8.41
C LEU A 78 -12.46 -3.24 9.78
N GLY A 79 -12.38 -2.38 10.80
CA GLY A 79 -12.01 -2.74 12.17
C GLY A 79 -10.50 -2.83 12.44
N PHE A 80 -9.65 -2.37 11.51
CA PHE A 80 -8.21 -2.29 11.75
C PHE A 80 -7.84 -1.07 12.57
N THR A 81 -6.94 -1.24 13.55
CA THR A 81 -6.41 -0.18 14.40
C THR A 81 -4.92 0.01 14.18
N TRP A 82 -4.50 1.27 14.18
CA TRP A 82 -3.08 1.64 14.18
C TRP A 82 -2.63 1.93 15.61
N ASP A 83 -1.62 1.21 16.05
CA ASP A 83 -0.97 1.45 17.34
C ASP A 83 0.30 2.29 17.11
N GLY A 84 0.60 3.24 18.02
CA GLY A 84 1.82 4.04 18.00
C GLY A 84 1.59 5.54 18.04
N GLU A 85 2.70 6.29 18.13
CA GLU A 85 2.71 7.76 18.26
C GLU A 85 2.61 8.50 16.93
N VAL A 86 3.08 7.86 15.83
CA VAL A 86 3.01 8.42 14.48
C VAL A 86 1.67 8.02 13.86
N HIS A 87 0.88 9.01 13.45
CA HIS A 87 -0.49 8.80 12.98
C HIS A 87 -0.72 9.17 11.51
N SER A 88 0.28 9.74 10.84
CA SER A 88 0.17 10.11 9.42
C SER A 88 1.50 10.08 8.70
N GLY A 89 1.46 9.99 7.36
CA GLY A 89 2.66 10.07 6.53
C GLY A 89 3.40 11.40 6.68
N GLY A 90 2.69 12.52 6.89
CA GLY A 90 3.30 13.82 7.16
C GLY A 90 4.06 13.84 8.48
N GLU A 91 3.48 13.28 9.55
CA GLU A 91 4.16 13.11 10.84
C GLU A 91 5.39 12.22 10.73
N SER A 92 5.32 11.16 9.91
CA SER A 92 6.46 10.27 9.65
C SER A 92 7.64 11.00 9.01
N VAL A 93 7.39 11.92 8.07
CA VAL A 93 8.45 12.76 7.46
C VAL A 93 9.08 13.68 8.49
N LEU A 94 8.26 14.39 9.29
CA LEU A 94 8.76 15.27 10.36
C LEU A 94 9.53 14.50 11.45
N ALA A 95 9.07 13.30 11.77
CA ALA A 95 9.79 12.42 12.69
C ALA A 95 11.14 11.97 12.12
N PHE A 96 11.21 11.69 10.82
CA PHE A 96 12.46 11.34 10.15
C PHE A 96 13.48 12.48 10.18
N ASP A 97 13.05 13.72 9.91
CA ASP A 97 13.92 14.90 10.01
C ASP A 97 14.45 15.08 11.44
N LYS A 98 13.59 14.91 12.45
CA LYS A 98 14.01 14.94 13.86
C LYS A 98 15.01 13.83 14.20
N TRP A 99 14.82 12.64 13.64
CA TRP A 99 15.79 11.56 13.83
C TRP A 99 17.12 11.88 13.19
N LEU A 100 17.16 12.47 12.00
CA LEU A 100 18.42 12.89 11.35
C LEU A 100 19.17 13.93 12.19
N GLU A 101 18.46 14.84 12.86
CA GLU A 101 19.08 15.86 13.72
C GLU A 101 19.59 15.29 15.05
N LYS A 102 18.81 14.41 15.69
CA LYS A 102 19.05 13.95 17.06
C LYS A 102 19.74 12.62 17.17
N GLY A 103 19.67 11.77 16.15
CA GLY A 103 20.17 10.40 16.18
C GLY A 103 19.39 9.47 17.13
N ASP A 104 18.24 9.92 17.64
CA ASP A 104 17.45 9.18 18.62
C ASP A 104 16.76 7.98 17.99
N ARG A 105 17.17 6.79 18.38
CA ARG A 105 16.66 5.52 17.85
C ARG A 105 15.17 5.32 18.11
N THR A 106 14.64 5.85 19.18
CA THR A 106 13.20 5.70 19.53
C THR A 106 12.31 6.35 18.47
N ILE A 107 12.75 7.48 17.91
CA ILE A 107 12.04 8.18 16.82
C ILE A 107 12.03 7.31 15.58
N LEU A 108 13.15 6.71 15.20
CA LEU A 108 13.21 5.81 14.04
C LEU A 108 12.34 4.57 14.24
N ASP A 109 12.35 4.00 15.44
CA ASP A 109 11.53 2.83 15.76
C ASP A 109 10.03 3.13 15.68
N SER A 110 9.59 4.34 16.07
CA SER A 110 8.19 4.77 15.89
C SER A 110 7.78 4.87 14.42
N ILE A 111 8.67 5.36 13.53
CA ILE A 111 8.45 5.40 12.08
C ILE A 111 8.35 3.99 11.51
N ILE A 112 9.24 3.09 11.91
CA ILE A 112 9.22 1.69 11.48
C ILE A 112 7.93 1.00 11.94
N GLN A 113 7.47 1.26 13.16
CA GLN A 113 6.22 0.72 13.68
C GLN A 113 5.02 1.22 12.86
N TYR A 114 4.98 2.51 12.53
CA TYR A 114 3.95 3.07 11.67
C TYR A 114 3.92 2.40 10.30
N ASN A 115 5.07 2.29 9.61
CA ASN A 115 5.15 1.62 8.32
C ASN A 115 4.72 0.14 8.39
N ARG A 116 5.09 -0.57 9.45
CA ARG A 116 4.62 -1.96 9.68
C ARG A 116 3.10 -2.02 9.84
N ALA A 117 2.50 -1.05 10.51
CA ALA A 117 1.05 -0.98 10.65
C ALA A 117 0.36 -0.73 9.30
N ASP A 118 0.90 0.13 8.43
CA ASP A 118 0.39 0.35 7.08
C ASP A 118 0.46 -0.92 6.22
N VAL A 119 1.55 -1.67 6.28
CA VAL A 119 1.67 -2.98 5.59
C VAL A 119 0.63 -3.98 6.12
N ARG A 120 0.41 -4.04 7.42
CA ARG A 120 -0.63 -4.90 8.02
C ARG A 120 -2.04 -4.48 7.62
N ALA A 121 -2.30 -3.18 7.55
CA ALA A 121 -3.59 -2.64 7.09
C ALA A 121 -3.86 -3.02 5.62
N THR A 122 -2.86 -2.95 4.75
CA THR A 122 -2.96 -3.39 3.35
C THR A 122 -3.25 -4.90 3.28
N SER A 123 -2.55 -5.70 4.08
CA SER A 123 -2.81 -7.14 4.19
C SER A 123 -4.22 -7.44 4.73
N HIS A 124 -4.70 -6.70 5.73
CA HIS A 124 -6.04 -6.83 6.27
C HIS A 124 -7.11 -6.53 5.22
N LEU A 125 -6.95 -5.45 4.47
CA LEU A 125 -7.83 -5.11 3.35
C LEU A 125 -7.84 -6.22 2.28
N MET A 126 -6.69 -6.72 1.89
CA MET A 126 -6.59 -7.81 0.90
C MET A 126 -7.28 -9.09 1.39
N GLN A 127 -7.11 -9.45 2.65
CA GLN A 127 -7.78 -10.61 3.24
C GLN A 127 -9.30 -10.43 3.28
N TRP A 128 -9.77 -9.21 3.62
CA TRP A 128 -11.19 -8.87 3.62
C TRP A 128 -11.76 -8.99 2.20
N ILE A 129 -11.09 -8.43 1.19
CA ILE A 129 -11.52 -8.54 -0.21
C ILE A 129 -11.62 -10.01 -0.61
N ARG A 130 -10.61 -10.83 -0.30
CA ARG A 130 -10.64 -12.27 -0.62
C ARG A 130 -11.78 -13.02 0.07
N ALA A 131 -12.14 -12.63 1.28
CA ALA A 131 -13.21 -13.27 2.04
C ALA A 131 -14.62 -12.90 1.54
N TYR A 132 -14.79 -11.70 1.00
CA TYR A 132 -16.10 -11.15 0.62
C TYR A 132 -16.28 -10.91 -0.87
N ALA A 133 -15.19 -10.94 -1.67
CA ALA A 133 -15.29 -10.92 -3.12
C ALA A 133 -15.86 -12.26 -3.58
N THR A 134 -17.12 -12.27 -3.93
CA THR A 134 -17.74 -13.45 -4.56
C THR A 134 -17.24 -13.58 -6.00
N ALA A 135 -16.83 -14.79 -6.39
CA ALA A 135 -16.35 -15.08 -7.73
C ALA A 135 -17.41 -14.89 -8.84
N GLU A 136 -18.68 -14.70 -8.45
CA GLU A 136 -19.83 -14.53 -9.33
C GLU A 136 -20.80 -13.48 -8.75
N THR A 137 -20.48 -12.19 -8.88
CA THR A 137 -21.52 -11.17 -8.86
C THR A 137 -22.02 -10.98 -10.29
N THR A 138 -22.93 -11.81 -10.75
CA THR A 138 -23.77 -11.49 -11.88
C THR A 138 -24.70 -10.36 -11.45
N TYR A 139 -24.32 -9.15 -11.77
CA TYR A 139 -25.23 -8.02 -11.71
C TYR A 139 -26.24 -8.20 -12.84
N ALA A 140 -27.44 -8.68 -12.53
CA ALA A 140 -28.54 -8.68 -13.47
C ALA A 140 -29.28 -7.33 -13.35
N PRO A 141 -29.28 -6.46 -14.38
CA PRO A 141 -30.23 -5.37 -14.44
C PRO A 141 -31.67 -5.91 -14.60
N PRO A 142 -32.70 -5.20 -14.19
CA PRO A 142 -32.72 -3.76 -13.94
C PRO A 142 -32.50 -3.39 -12.47
N TYR A 143 -31.83 -2.26 -12.25
CA TYR A 143 -31.75 -1.66 -10.93
C TYR A 143 -33.16 -1.25 -10.48
N PRO A 144 -33.55 -1.42 -9.20
CA PRO A 144 -34.88 -1.04 -8.70
C PRO A 144 -35.23 0.45 -8.90
N TRP A 145 -34.25 1.29 -9.21
CA TRP A 145 -34.40 2.72 -9.47
C TRP A 145 -34.40 3.09 -10.96
N SER A 146 -34.23 2.14 -11.88
CA SER A 146 -34.25 2.42 -13.31
C SER A 146 -35.66 2.55 -13.91
N GLU A 147 -36.68 2.20 -13.14
CA GLU A 147 -38.11 2.29 -13.58
C GLU A 147 -38.81 3.60 -13.17
N GLN A 148 -38.09 4.58 -12.56
CA GLN A 148 -38.66 5.83 -12.07
C GLN A 148 -38.06 7.08 -12.75
N ALA A 149 -37.51 6.96 -13.95
CA ALA A 149 -37.05 8.12 -14.72
C ALA A 149 -37.98 8.37 -15.93
#